data_5cc2b3d437b38c23c94d7e8ad32e6466
#
_entry.id   5cc2b3d437b38c23c94d7e8ad32e6466
#
_cell.length_a   1.000
_cell.length_b   1.000
_cell.length_c   1.000
_cell.angle_alpha   90.00
_cell.angle_beta   90.00
_cell.angle_gamma   90.00
#
_symmetry.space_group_name_H-M   'P 1'
#
loop_
_entity.id
_entity.type
_entity.pdbx_description
1 polymer ?
#
loop_
_entity_poly.entity_id
_entity_poly.type
_entity_poly.pdbx_seq_one_letter_code
_entity_poly.pdbx_strand_id
1 'polypeptide(L)'
;MTTPCIVLDVPHQWSGWTKRALIGADDILIVAAPDLANLRNTKNLFDLLKASRPNDRPPLYCLNQVGIPKRPEIAAAEFAKAIESQPVVSIPFEPQIFGSAANNGQMIAEISANHKSIEMFLQIAQRLTGRSETKKQKSSLLSPLIEKLRGK
;
A
#
# COMPACT_ATOMS: atom_id res chain seq x y z
N MET A 1 -12.71 -8.27 -24.31
CA MET A 1 -11.55 -7.80 -23.51
C MET A 1 -11.81 -8.18 -22.06
N THR A 2 -10.95 -8.95 -21.45
CA THR A 2 -11.04 -9.28 -20.03
C THR A 2 -10.24 -8.24 -19.23
N THR A 3 -10.89 -7.54 -18.31
CA THR A 3 -10.21 -6.61 -17.41
C THR A 3 -9.50 -7.44 -16.31
N PRO A 4 -8.18 -7.42 -16.26
CA PRO A 4 -7.42 -8.32 -15.38
C PRO A 4 -7.49 -7.94 -13.90
N CYS A 5 -7.86 -6.69 -13.58
CA CYS A 5 -7.98 -6.18 -12.23
C CYS A 5 -8.95 -5.00 -12.19
N ILE A 6 -9.81 -4.99 -11.19
CA ILE A 6 -10.72 -3.87 -10.91
C ILE A 6 -10.38 -3.38 -9.51
N VAL A 7 -10.08 -2.09 -9.40
CA VAL A 7 -9.88 -1.41 -8.11
C VAL A 7 -11.14 -0.65 -7.77
N LEU A 8 -11.73 -0.97 -6.63
CA LEU A 8 -12.92 -0.31 -6.12
C LEU A 8 -12.54 0.58 -4.94
N ASP A 9 -12.70 1.89 -5.10
CA ASP A 9 -12.58 2.85 -4.01
C ASP A 9 -13.89 2.86 -3.22
N VAL A 10 -13.84 2.33 -1.99
CA VAL A 10 -15.00 2.16 -1.13
C VAL A 10 -15.01 3.29 -0.11
N PRO A 11 -16.08 4.11 -0.06
CA PRO A 11 -16.17 5.19 0.90
C PRO A 11 -16.21 4.63 2.33
N HIS A 12 -15.68 5.41 3.26
CA HIS A 12 -15.58 5.05 4.66
C HIS A 12 -16.95 4.89 5.38
N GLN A 13 -18.05 5.15 4.70
CA GLN A 13 -19.40 4.99 5.25
C GLN A 13 -19.79 3.50 5.33
N TRP A 14 -20.14 3.03 6.52
CA TRP A 14 -20.63 1.66 6.70
C TRP A 14 -22.09 1.53 6.24
N SER A 15 -22.29 0.73 5.22
CA SER A 15 -23.61 0.45 4.64
C SER A 15 -23.72 -1.02 4.22
N GLY A 16 -24.95 -1.47 3.91
CA GLY A 16 -25.15 -2.81 3.36
C GLY A 16 -24.44 -3.03 2.04
N TRP A 17 -24.29 -1.99 1.22
CA TRP A 17 -23.53 -2.02 -0.01
C TRP A 17 -22.03 -2.18 0.27
N THR A 18 -21.45 -1.35 1.16
CA THR A 18 -20.05 -1.44 1.57
C THR A 18 -19.71 -2.83 2.09
N LYS A 19 -20.55 -3.38 2.96
CA LYS A 19 -20.38 -4.75 3.47
C LYS A 19 -20.35 -5.79 2.35
N ARG A 20 -21.28 -5.71 1.39
CA ARG A 20 -21.32 -6.64 0.25
C ARG A 20 -20.08 -6.52 -0.63
N ALA A 21 -19.66 -5.29 -0.94
CA ALA A 21 -18.48 -5.04 -1.76
C ALA A 21 -17.24 -5.66 -1.10
N LEU A 22 -17.04 -5.45 0.20
CA LEU A 22 -15.90 -6.00 0.94
C LEU A 22 -15.95 -7.54 1.04
N ILE A 23 -17.14 -8.14 1.24
CA ILE A 23 -17.24 -9.59 1.31
C ILE A 23 -17.00 -10.24 -0.06
N GLY A 24 -17.40 -9.59 -1.15
CA GLY A 24 -17.24 -10.11 -2.51
C GLY A 24 -15.92 -9.79 -3.19
N ALA A 25 -15.06 -8.98 -2.58
CA ALA A 25 -13.75 -8.63 -3.16
C ALA A 25 -12.74 -9.78 -3.00
N ASP A 26 -11.89 -10.00 -3.99
CA ASP A 26 -10.81 -11.00 -3.91
C ASP A 26 -9.76 -10.60 -2.87
N ASP A 27 -9.32 -9.36 -2.91
CA ASP A 27 -8.35 -8.77 -1.98
C ASP A 27 -8.87 -7.46 -1.40
N ILE A 28 -8.51 -7.16 -0.16
CA ILE A 28 -8.92 -5.97 0.55
C ILE A 28 -7.69 -5.25 1.09
N LEU A 29 -7.58 -3.96 0.81
CA LEU A 29 -6.61 -3.07 1.41
C LEU A 29 -7.32 -2.02 2.26
N ILE A 30 -7.03 -1.98 3.54
CA ILE A 30 -7.51 -0.96 4.47
C ILE A 30 -6.47 0.15 4.55
N VAL A 31 -6.87 1.39 4.31
CA VAL A 31 -6.02 2.57 4.46
C VAL A 31 -6.38 3.27 5.77
N ALA A 32 -5.43 3.38 6.68
CA ALA A 32 -5.64 3.96 8.02
C ALA A 32 -4.61 5.03 8.34
N ALA A 33 -4.99 6.08 9.06
CA ALA A 33 -4.06 6.99 9.69
C ALA A 33 -3.57 6.42 11.03
N PRO A 34 -2.36 6.76 11.51
CA PRO A 34 -1.81 6.21 12.74
C PRO A 34 -2.36 6.89 14.01
N ASP A 35 -3.68 6.86 14.19
CA ASP A 35 -4.38 7.39 15.35
C ASP A 35 -5.32 6.34 15.98
N LEU A 36 -5.81 6.64 17.18
CA LEU A 36 -6.62 5.70 17.97
C LEU A 36 -7.96 5.38 17.30
N ALA A 37 -8.58 6.35 16.65
CA ALA A 37 -9.87 6.14 15.97
C ALA A 37 -9.71 5.20 14.78
N ASN A 38 -8.68 5.43 13.96
CA ASN A 38 -8.33 4.56 12.85
C ASN A 38 -7.90 3.17 13.30
N LEU A 39 -7.11 3.06 14.36
CA LEU A 39 -6.73 1.76 14.93
C LEU A 39 -7.96 0.94 15.32
N ARG A 40 -8.89 1.56 16.07
CA ARG A 40 -10.13 0.91 16.50
C ARG A 40 -11.00 0.47 15.30
N ASN A 41 -11.17 1.36 14.33
CA ASN A 41 -11.98 1.07 13.14
C ASN A 41 -11.33 -0.04 12.30
N THR A 42 -10.01 0.01 12.12
CA THR A 42 -9.24 -1.02 11.40
C THR A 42 -9.37 -2.37 12.10
N LYS A 43 -9.23 -2.44 13.43
CA LYS A 43 -9.38 -3.67 14.19
C LYS A 43 -10.78 -4.27 14.04
N ASN A 44 -11.81 -3.44 14.20
CA ASN A 44 -13.19 -3.88 14.07
C ASN A 44 -13.48 -4.45 12.66
N LEU A 45 -12.98 -3.76 11.62
CA LEU A 45 -13.16 -4.20 10.24
C LEU A 45 -12.37 -5.48 9.96
N PHE A 46 -11.14 -5.58 10.48
CA PHE A 46 -10.29 -6.76 10.35
C PHE A 46 -10.97 -8.00 10.95
N ASP A 47 -11.47 -7.89 12.18
CA ASP A 47 -12.13 -8.98 12.88
C ASP A 47 -13.43 -9.40 12.19
N LEU A 48 -14.23 -8.41 11.73
CA LEU A 48 -15.45 -8.69 10.96
C LEU A 48 -15.15 -9.42 9.65
N LEU A 49 -14.13 -8.99 8.91
CA LEU A 49 -13.76 -9.59 7.63
C LEU A 49 -13.17 -11.00 7.83
N LYS A 50 -12.34 -11.21 8.84
CA LYS A 50 -11.86 -12.55 9.21
C LYS A 50 -13.02 -13.50 9.53
N ALA A 51 -14.01 -13.04 10.29
CA ALA A 51 -15.17 -13.86 10.64
C ALA A 51 -16.10 -14.13 9.44
N SER A 52 -16.25 -13.16 8.53
CA SER A 52 -17.14 -13.28 7.37
C SER A 52 -16.51 -14.00 6.19
N ARG A 53 -15.17 -14.12 6.16
CA ARG A 53 -14.37 -14.68 5.06
C ARG A 53 -13.30 -15.64 5.60
N PRO A 54 -13.68 -16.73 6.28
CA PRO A 54 -12.74 -17.60 6.99
C PRO A 54 -11.77 -18.36 6.08
N ASN A 55 -12.12 -18.54 4.80
CA ASN A 55 -11.33 -19.29 3.83
C ASN A 55 -10.51 -18.37 2.89
N ASP A 56 -10.69 -17.06 3.00
CA ASP A 56 -10.00 -16.10 2.17
C ASP A 56 -8.73 -15.57 2.84
N ARG A 57 -7.89 -14.93 2.04
CA ARG A 57 -6.74 -14.21 2.60
C ARG A 57 -7.21 -13.12 3.56
N PRO A 58 -6.53 -12.93 4.70
CA PRO A 58 -6.87 -11.85 5.61
C PRO A 58 -6.68 -10.49 4.91
N PRO A 59 -7.46 -9.47 5.29
CA PRO A 59 -7.29 -8.14 4.72
C PRO A 59 -5.87 -7.61 4.97
N LEU A 60 -5.37 -6.86 4.02
CA LEU A 60 -4.13 -6.09 4.14
C LEU A 60 -4.46 -4.69 4.69
N TYR A 61 -3.48 -4.03 5.30
CA TYR A 61 -3.62 -2.63 5.62
C TYR A 61 -2.32 -1.86 5.39
N CYS A 62 -2.45 -0.56 5.18
CA CYS A 62 -1.33 0.38 5.16
C CYS A 62 -1.62 1.56 6.07
N LEU A 63 -0.55 2.14 6.63
CA LEU A 63 -0.63 3.40 7.35
C LEU A 63 -0.38 4.54 6.37
N ASN A 64 -1.24 5.54 6.40
CA ASN A 64 -1.14 6.73 5.56
C ASN A 64 -0.99 7.99 6.43
N GLN A 65 -0.40 9.02 5.86
CA GLN A 65 -0.17 10.30 6.54
C GLN A 65 0.65 10.16 7.83
N VAL A 66 1.67 9.32 7.82
CA VAL A 66 2.58 9.13 8.96
C VAL A 66 3.50 10.33 9.10
N GLY A 67 3.66 10.84 10.31
CA GLY A 67 4.56 11.95 10.62
C GLY A 67 3.94 13.34 10.39
N ILE A 68 2.63 13.51 10.53
CA ILE A 68 2.03 14.85 10.53
C ILE A 68 2.56 15.64 11.72
N PRO A 69 3.17 16.83 11.47
CA PRO A 69 3.71 17.65 12.56
C PRO A 69 2.67 17.96 13.65
N LYS A 70 3.06 17.80 14.90
CA LYS A 70 2.22 18.10 16.08
C LYS A 70 0.96 17.22 16.24
N ARG A 71 0.75 16.20 15.41
CA ARG A 71 -0.32 15.23 15.58
C ARG A 71 0.19 14.08 16.44
N PRO A 72 -0.46 13.74 17.58
CA PRO A 72 -0.16 12.52 18.32
C PRO A 72 -0.40 11.30 17.43
N GLU A 73 0.54 10.38 17.37
CA GLU A 73 0.46 9.18 16.53
C GLU A 73 0.72 7.92 17.35
N ILE A 74 0.08 6.84 16.97
CA ILE A 74 0.37 5.49 17.45
C ILE A 74 1.52 4.95 16.59
N ALA A 75 2.59 4.48 17.23
CA ALA A 75 3.72 3.89 16.54
C ALA A 75 3.27 2.68 15.69
N ALA A 76 3.84 2.54 14.49
CA ALA A 76 3.48 1.45 13.57
C ALA A 76 3.61 0.05 14.22
N ALA A 77 4.57 -0.13 15.12
CA ALA A 77 4.74 -1.38 15.85
C ALA A 77 3.60 -1.66 16.84
N GLU A 78 3.09 -0.63 17.52
CA GLU A 78 1.94 -0.74 18.42
C GLU A 78 0.65 -0.99 17.62
N PHE A 79 0.50 -0.30 16.49
CA PHE A 79 -0.61 -0.52 15.58
C PHE A 79 -0.62 -1.97 15.08
N ALA A 80 0.54 -2.48 14.63
CA ALA A 80 0.72 -3.85 14.17
C ALA A 80 0.41 -4.88 15.26
N LYS A 81 0.83 -4.61 16.50
CA LYS A 81 0.53 -5.47 17.64
C LYS A 81 -0.98 -5.55 17.93
N ALA A 82 -1.69 -4.43 17.86
CA ALA A 82 -3.13 -4.39 18.11
C ALA A 82 -3.93 -5.08 17.00
N ILE A 83 -3.52 -4.95 15.73
CA ILE A 83 -4.16 -5.60 14.57
C ILE A 83 -3.74 -7.07 14.46
N GLU A 84 -2.64 -7.50 15.09
CA GLU A 84 -2.02 -8.82 14.93
C GLU A 84 -1.53 -9.09 13.50
N SER A 85 -1.15 -8.03 12.80
CA SER A 85 -0.65 -8.06 11.42
C SER A 85 0.27 -6.87 11.18
N GLN A 86 1.20 -7.00 10.22
CA GLN A 86 2.08 -5.91 9.84
C GLN A 86 1.45 -5.06 8.73
N PRO A 87 1.63 -3.74 8.74
CA PRO A 87 1.24 -2.90 7.61
C PRO A 87 2.07 -3.27 6.38
N VAL A 88 1.46 -3.25 5.21
CA VAL A 88 2.18 -3.47 3.94
C VAL A 88 3.23 -2.38 3.75
N VAL A 89 2.82 -1.14 4.00
CA VAL A 89 3.68 0.06 3.97
C VAL A 89 3.19 1.10 4.97
N SER A 90 4.07 2.04 5.31
CA SER A 90 3.74 3.26 6.05
C SER A 90 4.11 4.47 5.19
N ILE A 91 3.09 5.15 4.66
CA ILE A 91 3.23 6.25 3.72
C ILE A 91 3.38 7.56 4.52
N PRO A 92 4.48 8.29 4.36
CA PRO A 92 4.70 9.53 5.09
C PRO A 92 3.75 10.65 4.65
N PHE A 93 3.53 11.61 5.53
CA PHE A 93 2.80 12.83 5.22
C PHE A 93 3.71 13.80 4.44
N GLU A 94 3.49 13.91 3.15
CA GLU A 94 4.24 14.77 2.24
C GLU A 94 3.27 15.64 1.41
N PRO A 95 2.67 16.69 2.02
CA PRO A 95 1.58 17.45 1.42
C PRO A 95 1.94 18.15 0.11
N GLN A 96 3.22 18.52 -0.07
CA GLN A 96 3.63 19.21 -1.29
C GLN A 96 3.51 18.31 -2.51
N ILE A 97 4.08 17.10 -2.47
CA ILE A 97 4.06 16.22 -3.64
C ILE A 97 2.69 15.62 -3.88
N PHE A 98 2.00 15.16 -2.80
CA PHE A 98 0.66 14.61 -2.92
C PHE A 98 -0.35 15.68 -3.34
N GLY A 99 -0.26 16.89 -2.78
CA GLY A 99 -1.12 18.02 -3.16
C GLY A 99 -0.89 18.48 -4.60
N SER A 100 0.36 18.56 -5.04
CA SER A 100 0.67 18.91 -6.43
C SER A 100 0.15 17.84 -7.40
N ALA A 101 0.33 16.56 -7.07
CA ALA A 101 -0.17 15.45 -7.88
C ALA A 101 -1.71 15.51 -8.02
N ALA A 102 -2.40 15.69 -6.92
CA ALA A 102 -3.87 15.78 -6.89
C ALA A 102 -4.40 17.00 -7.66
N ASN A 103 -3.80 18.17 -7.45
CA ASN A 103 -4.22 19.43 -8.12
C ASN A 103 -3.98 19.38 -9.64
N ASN A 104 -2.93 18.70 -10.08
CA ASN A 104 -2.60 18.57 -11.50
C ASN A 104 -3.28 17.37 -12.18
N GLY A 105 -3.94 16.50 -11.43
CA GLY A 105 -4.46 15.23 -11.95
C GLY A 105 -3.36 14.30 -12.46
N GLN A 106 -2.18 14.33 -11.82
CA GLN A 106 -1.01 13.56 -12.20
C GLN A 106 -0.68 12.48 -11.17
N MET A 107 -0.02 11.42 -11.61
CA MET A 107 0.59 10.48 -10.68
C MET A 107 1.88 11.05 -10.08
N ILE A 108 2.23 10.62 -8.87
CA ILE A 108 3.48 11.04 -8.22
C ILE A 108 4.70 10.71 -9.09
N ALA A 109 4.67 9.58 -9.81
CA ALA A 109 5.72 9.16 -10.71
C ALA A 109 5.93 10.11 -11.91
N GLU A 110 4.91 10.84 -12.33
CA GLU A 110 4.99 11.85 -13.40
C GLU A 110 5.61 13.15 -12.90
N ILE A 111 5.40 13.48 -11.62
CA ILE A 111 5.98 14.66 -10.99
C ILE A 111 7.43 14.40 -10.56
N SER A 112 7.69 13.23 -9.98
CA SER A 112 9.01 12.85 -9.45
C SER A 112 9.25 11.36 -9.62
N ALA A 113 9.91 10.96 -10.69
CA ALA A 113 10.13 9.56 -11.08
C ALA A 113 10.91 8.71 -10.05
N ASN A 114 11.66 9.35 -9.14
CA ASN A 114 12.47 8.66 -8.13
C ASN A 114 11.93 8.86 -6.71
N HIS A 115 10.68 9.30 -6.56
CA HIS A 115 10.12 9.54 -5.24
C HIS A 115 9.88 8.21 -4.49
N LYS A 116 10.27 8.16 -3.20
CA LYS A 116 10.18 6.90 -2.39
C LYS A 116 8.74 6.37 -2.26
N SER A 117 7.72 7.23 -2.32
CA SER A 117 6.32 6.76 -2.29
C SER A 117 5.96 5.86 -3.47
N ILE A 118 6.68 5.96 -4.61
CA ILE A 118 6.47 5.07 -5.76
C ILE A 118 6.79 3.62 -5.38
N GLU A 119 7.90 3.38 -4.68
CA GLU A 119 8.25 2.05 -4.21
C GLU A 119 7.21 1.48 -3.24
N MET A 120 6.63 2.33 -2.39
CA MET A 120 5.55 1.93 -1.48
C MET A 120 4.28 1.53 -2.23
N PHE A 121 3.88 2.28 -3.26
CA PHE A 121 2.74 1.91 -4.11
C PHE A 121 3.01 0.63 -4.90
N LEU A 122 4.23 0.44 -5.40
CA LEU A 122 4.63 -0.80 -6.05
C LEU A 122 4.56 -2.00 -5.10
N GLN A 123 5.00 -1.85 -3.84
CA GLN A 123 4.88 -2.89 -2.82
C GLN A 123 3.41 -3.26 -2.56
N ILE A 124 2.51 -2.28 -2.45
CA ILE A 124 1.07 -2.53 -2.32
C ILE A 124 0.56 -3.31 -3.54
N ALA A 125 0.87 -2.85 -4.74
CA ALA A 125 0.44 -3.50 -5.97
C ALA A 125 0.96 -4.95 -6.08
N GLN A 126 2.20 -5.20 -5.73
CA GLN A 126 2.80 -6.53 -5.70
C GLN A 126 2.10 -7.46 -4.71
N ARG A 127 1.79 -6.94 -3.52
CA ARG A 127 1.09 -7.73 -2.49
C ARG A 127 -0.34 -8.10 -2.90
N LEU A 128 -1.05 -7.19 -3.55
CA LEU A 128 -2.43 -7.41 -4.01
C LEU A 128 -2.47 -8.33 -5.24
N THR A 129 -1.58 -8.12 -6.21
CA THR A 129 -1.62 -8.87 -7.47
C THR A 129 -0.83 -10.18 -7.45
N GLY A 130 -0.03 -10.42 -6.41
CA GLY A 130 0.92 -11.54 -6.35
C GLY A 130 2.05 -11.47 -7.39
N ARG A 131 2.19 -10.35 -8.11
CA ARG A 131 3.22 -10.15 -9.12
C ARG A 131 4.45 -9.50 -8.50
N SER A 132 5.59 -10.14 -8.54
CA SER A 132 6.88 -9.50 -8.27
C SER A 132 7.42 -8.94 -9.57
N GLU A 133 7.68 -7.63 -9.64
CA GLU A 133 8.54 -7.12 -10.70
C GLU A 133 9.94 -7.73 -10.51
N THR A 134 10.39 -8.49 -11.49
CA THR A 134 11.81 -8.77 -11.63
C THR A 134 12.49 -7.41 -11.84
N LYS A 135 13.17 -6.89 -10.79
CA LYS A 135 14.04 -5.72 -10.95
C LYS A 135 14.93 -6.02 -12.15
N LYS A 136 14.75 -5.29 -13.26
CA LYS A 136 15.72 -5.29 -14.34
C LYS A 136 17.03 -4.91 -13.68
N GLN A 137 17.93 -5.91 -13.53
CA GLN A 137 19.29 -5.64 -13.11
C GLN A 137 19.81 -4.55 -14.04
N LYS A 138 20.09 -3.37 -13.49
CA LYS A 138 20.82 -2.36 -14.25
C LYS A 138 22.11 -3.03 -14.64
N SER A 139 22.23 -3.38 -15.93
CA SER A 139 23.47 -3.92 -16.46
C SER A 139 24.56 -2.91 -16.11
N SER A 140 25.46 -3.32 -15.24
CA SER A 140 26.61 -2.49 -14.87
C SER A 140 27.34 -2.17 -16.16
N LEU A 141 27.51 -0.87 -16.47
CA LEU A 141 28.27 -0.41 -17.62
C LEU A 141 29.75 -0.92 -17.61
N LEU A 142 30.13 -1.57 -16.51
CA LEU A 142 31.47 -2.18 -16.32
C LEU A 142 31.54 -3.65 -16.74
N SER A 143 30.42 -4.30 -17.04
CA SER A 143 30.41 -5.72 -17.45
C SER A 143 31.31 -6.01 -18.68
N PRO A 144 31.30 -5.18 -19.74
CA PRO A 144 32.17 -5.43 -20.91
C PRO A 144 33.65 -5.19 -20.63
N LEU A 145 34.01 -4.41 -19.62
CA LEU A 145 35.42 -4.16 -19.25
C LEU A 145 36.01 -5.32 -18.44
N ILE A 146 35.21 -5.98 -17.62
CA ILE A 146 35.63 -7.12 -16.78
C ILE A 146 35.81 -8.36 -17.64
N GLU A 147 34.99 -8.61 -18.67
CA GLU A 147 35.18 -9.70 -19.63
C GLU A 147 36.45 -9.54 -20.44
N LYS A 148 36.83 -8.31 -20.81
CA LYS A 148 38.05 -8.03 -21.57
C LYS A 148 39.33 -8.21 -20.75
N LEU A 149 39.27 -8.18 -19.41
CA LEU A 149 40.41 -8.44 -18.49
C LEU A 149 40.55 -9.92 -18.08
N ARG A 150 39.49 -10.72 -18.27
CA ARG A 150 39.53 -12.18 -17.96
C ARG A 150 39.94 -13.06 -19.12
N GLY A 151 40.17 -12.50 -20.30
CA GLY A 151 40.51 -13.22 -21.53
C GLY A 151 42.00 -13.02 -21.95
N LYS A 152 42.90 -13.12 -20.98
CA LYS A 152 44.34 -13.30 -21.27
C LYS A 152 44.91 -14.38 -20.38
#